data_9294ba04756ae05e5b7abac615761e49
#
_entry.id   9294ba04756ae05e5b7abac615761e49
#
_cell.length_a   1.000
_cell.length_b   1.000
_cell.length_c   1.000
_cell.angle_alpha   90.00
_cell.angle_beta   90.00
_cell.angle_gamma   90.00
#
_symmetry.space_group_name_H-M   'P 1'
#
loop_
_entity.id
_entity.type
_entity.pdbx_description
1 polymer ?
#
loop_
_entity_poly.entity_id
_entity_poly.type
_entity_poly.pdbx_seq_one_letter_code
_entity_poly.pdbx_strand_id
1 'polypeptide(L)'
;MSLPHSQSRYELVKQDTGYSLERRDGVPIKAPDAREVVVKVRATSLNRRDIMVLRGAYPVGGRETLVPLSDGAGEVVAIGSDVTRWRIGDRVAALFFQNWMQGRPSATTGSSALGGALDGMLAEYVTLPEDGLVDFPSHLSFEEAATLPCAGLTAWRGLVTQGQMQSGDHVLLQGTGGVSIFGLQFAQAAGAKAIVTSSSDAKLERARQLGAAATLNYRQQPEWAEPVRALTGGVGVHHVLEVGGAGTLKKSLAALAAGGHIAIIGGLAGFGGDIPAASLIGRAARISGIFVGSKADFMQMNAFISEYRIRPVVDRVFNFDEADSAYVFMDSGSHFGKIVIRH
;
A
#
# COMPACT_ATOMS: atom_id res chain seq x y z
N MET A 1 -9.59 26.70 -16.76
CA MET A 1 -10.86 26.01 -17.11
C MET A 1 -11.74 26.07 -15.87
N SER A 2 -13.05 26.36 -16.02
CA SER A 2 -13.99 26.26 -14.89
C SER A 2 -14.19 24.79 -14.53
N LEU A 3 -14.38 24.49 -13.23
CA LEU A 3 -14.75 23.16 -12.78
C LEU A 3 -16.10 22.75 -13.38
N PRO A 4 -16.29 21.47 -13.76
CA PRO A 4 -17.61 20.97 -14.09
C PRO A 4 -18.56 21.11 -12.88
N HIS A 5 -19.85 21.16 -13.13
CA HIS A 5 -20.84 21.24 -12.06
C HIS A 5 -21.06 19.89 -11.32
N SER A 6 -20.83 18.79 -12.02
CA SER A 6 -21.05 17.44 -11.50
C SER A 6 -20.03 16.44 -12.04
N GLN A 7 -19.95 15.29 -11.39
CA GLN A 7 -19.05 14.19 -11.67
C GLN A 7 -19.72 12.83 -11.52
N SER A 8 -19.04 11.81 -12.00
CA SER A 8 -19.30 10.41 -11.65
C SER A 8 -18.35 9.95 -10.55
N ARG A 9 -18.87 9.12 -9.63
CA ARG A 9 -18.07 8.45 -8.59
C ARG A 9 -18.64 7.09 -8.24
N TYR A 10 -17.88 6.28 -7.56
CA TYR A 10 -18.40 5.07 -6.94
C TYR A 10 -18.58 5.29 -5.44
N GLU A 11 -19.60 4.65 -4.90
CA GLU A 11 -19.88 4.62 -3.47
C GLU A 11 -20.03 3.19 -2.99
N LEU A 12 -19.49 2.89 -1.85
CA LEU A 12 -19.87 1.75 -1.04
C LEU A 12 -21.11 2.12 -0.27
N VAL A 13 -22.20 1.39 -0.50
CA VAL A 13 -23.50 1.57 0.18
C VAL A 13 -23.69 0.40 1.12
N LYS A 14 -23.91 0.70 2.40
CA LYS A 14 -24.06 -0.30 3.47
C LYS A 14 -25.23 -1.23 3.19
N GLN A 15 -24.99 -2.52 3.40
CA GLN A 15 -25.97 -3.60 3.31
C GLN A 15 -26.12 -4.27 4.68
N ASP A 16 -27.01 -5.25 4.82
CA ASP A 16 -27.13 -6.05 6.04
C ASP A 16 -25.80 -6.73 6.40
N THR A 17 -25.03 -7.13 5.39
CA THR A 17 -23.67 -7.66 5.53
C THR A 17 -22.73 -6.97 4.55
N GLY A 18 -21.78 -6.17 5.07
CA GLY A 18 -20.82 -5.46 4.23
C GLY A 18 -21.41 -4.28 3.46
N TYR A 19 -20.94 -4.09 2.23
CA TYR A 19 -21.30 -2.97 1.36
C TYR A 19 -21.49 -3.46 -0.08
N SER A 20 -22.35 -2.78 -0.86
CA SER A 20 -22.38 -2.87 -2.34
C SER A 20 -21.56 -1.74 -2.94
N LEU A 21 -20.88 -2.00 -4.05
CA LEU A 21 -20.21 -0.97 -4.84
C LEU A 21 -21.22 -0.43 -5.86
N GLU A 22 -21.52 0.87 -5.83
CA GLU A 22 -22.51 1.49 -6.69
C GLU A 22 -21.96 2.72 -7.37
N ARG A 23 -22.17 2.85 -8.69
CA ARG A 23 -21.86 4.06 -9.43
C ARG A 23 -22.93 5.13 -9.18
N ARG A 24 -22.49 6.37 -9.00
CA ARG A 24 -23.33 7.56 -8.88
C ARG A 24 -22.88 8.58 -9.92
N ASP A 25 -23.81 8.97 -10.78
CA ASP A 25 -23.57 10.01 -11.80
C ASP A 25 -24.26 11.32 -11.39
N GLY A 26 -23.80 12.44 -11.92
CA GLY A 26 -24.39 13.75 -11.65
C GLY A 26 -24.17 14.28 -10.23
N VAL A 27 -23.19 13.74 -9.50
CA VAL A 27 -22.87 14.17 -8.13
C VAL A 27 -22.21 15.55 -8.16
N PRO A 28 -22.68 16.56 -7.39
CA PRO A 28 -22.02 17.87 -7.36
C PRO A 28 -20.55 17.77 -6.93
N ILE A 29 -19.69 18.55 -7.60
CA ILE A 29 -18.29 18.68 -7.18
C ILE A 29 -18.23 19.73 -6.07
N LYS A 30 -17.64 19.36 -4.90
CA LYS A 30 -17.41 20.30 -3.81
C LYS A 30 -16.37 21.34 -4.24
N ALA A 31 -16.73 22.63 -4.21
CA ALA A 31 -15.75 23.70 -4.36
C ALA A 31 -14.72 23.65 -3.19
N PRO A 32 -13.47 24.04 -3.41
CA PRO A 32 -12.47 24.00 -2.37
C PRO A 32 -12.72 25.09 -1.31
N ASP A 33 -12.61 24.72 -0.04
CA ASP A 33 -12.49 25.68 1.04
C ASP A 33 -11.12 26.40 0.99
N ALA A 34 -10.89 27.40 1.84
CA ALA A 34 -9.73 28.30 1.75
C ALA A 34 -8.38 27.54 1.62
N ARG A 35 -8.20 26.43 2.33
CA ARG A 35 -6.97 25.62 2.31
C ARG A 35 -7.15 24.24 1.64
N GLU A 36 -8.12 24.10 0.77
CA GLU A 36 -8.37 22.88 0.01
C GLU A 36 -8.02 23.04 -1.46
N VAL A 37 -7.79 21.93 -2.11
CA VAL A 37 -7.58 21.83 -3.56
C VAL A 37 -8.52 20.81 -4.15
N VAL A 38 -8.96 21.04 -5.38
CA VAL A 38 -9.69 20.05 -6.17
C VAL A 38 -8.70 19.33 -7.07
N VAL A 39 -8.64 18.03 -6.95
CA VAL A 39 -7.83 17.15 -7.79
C VAL A 39 -8.73 16.46 -8.80
N LYS A 40 -8.43 16.60 -10.08
CA LYS A 40 -8.96 15.73 -11.12
C LYS A 40 -8.21 14.42 -11.05
N VAL A 41 -8.87 13.36 -10.60
CA VAL A 41 -8.27 12.03 -10.46
C VAL A 41 -7.98 11.48 -11.86
N ARG A 42 -6.80 10.93 -12.06
CA ARG A 42 -6.36 10.31 -13.31
C ARG A 42 -6.22 8.80 -13.17
N ALA A 43 -5.89 8.33 -11.96
CA ALA A 43 -5.80 6.93 -11.65
C ALA A 43 -6.00 6.70 -10.15
N THR A 44 -6.58 5.57 -9.82
CA THR A 44 -6.69 5.03 -8.47
C THR A 44 -6.14 3.61 -8.42
N SER A 45 -5.82 3.10 -7.24
CA SER A 45 -5.30 1.74 -7.14
C SER A 45 -5.88 0.98 -5.93
N LEU A 46 -6.15 -0.31 -6.15
CA LEU A 46 -6.74 -1.18 -5.14
C LEU A 46 -5.68 -1.75 -4.19
N ASN A 47 -6.12 -1.97 -2.95
CA ASN A 47 -5.40 -2.65 -1.89
C ASN A 47 -6.26 -3.75 -1.27
N ARG A 48 -5.66 -4.71 -0.58
CA ARG A 48 -6.42 -5.78 0.09
C ARG A 48 -7.44 -5.25 1.10
N ARG A 49 -7.15 -4.10 1.75
CA ARG A 49 -8.10 -3.46 2.67
C ARG A 49 -9.42 -3.08 2.01
N ASP A 50 -9.42 -2.74 0.72
CA ASP A 50 -10.63 -2.31 0.02
C ASP A 50 -11.63 -3.45 -0.11
N ILE A 51 -11.15 -4.68 -0.28
CA ILE A 51 -11.98 -5.90 -0.20
C ILE A 51 -12.50 -6.11 1.23
N MET A 52 -11.68 -5.83 2.25
CA MET A 52 -12.11 -5.95 3.64
C MET A 52 -13.16 -4.90 4.00
N VAL A 53 -13.03 -3.67 3.48
CA VAL A 53 -14.05 -2.61 3.61
C VAL A 53 -15.34 -3.05 2.94
N LEU A 54 -15.29 -3.49 1.68
CA LEU A 54 -16.45 -3.98 0.93
C LEU A 54 -17.20 -5.09 1.69
N ARG A 55 -16.46 -5.97 2.36
CA ARG A 55 -17.01 -7.08 3.16
C ARG A 55 -17.44 -6.69 4.58
N GLY A 56 -17.33 -5.44 4.97
CA GLY A 56 -17.61 -4.98 6.33
C GLY A 56 -16.62 -5.49 7.41
N ALA A 57 -15.48 -6.05 6.99
CA ALA A 57 -14.47 -6.60 7.88
C ALA A 57 -13.35 -5.57 8.24
N TYR A 58 -13.51 -4.32 7.86
CA TYR A 58 -12.59 -3.22 8.16
C TYR A 58 -13.36 -2.04 8.76
N PRO A 59 -12.86 -1.43 9.86
CA PRO A 59 -13.58 -0.34 10.50
C PRO A 59 -13.60 0.93 9.63
N VAL A 60 -14.81 1.44 9.35
CA VAL A 60 -15.02 2.66 8.56
C VAL A 60 -15.85 3.71 9.33
N GLY A 61 -15.86 3.64 10.65
CA GLY A 61 -16.58 4.61 11.49
C GLY A 61 -18.11 4.53 11.41
N GLY A 62 -18.68 3.39 10.99
CA GLY A 62 -20.13 3.19 10.91
C GLY A 62 -20.82 3.94 9.78
N ARG A 63 -20.11 4.35 8.75
CA ARG A 63 -20.64 5.11 7.60
C ARG A 63 -21.66 4.29 6.81
N GLU A 64 -22.77 4.90 6.46
CA GLU A 64 -23.81 4.33 5.60
C GLU A 64 -23.38 4.36 4.12
N THR A 65 -22.63 5.38 3.72
CA THR A 65 -22.05 5.53 2.40
C THR A 65 -20.59 6.00 2.47
N LEU A 66 -19.76 5.57 1.54
CA LEU A 66 -18.34 5.89 1.51
C LEU A 66 -17.83 5.85 0.06
N VAL A 67 -17.15 6.89 -0.40
CA VAL A 67 -16.33 6.79 -1.62
C VAL A 67 -15.11 5.91 -1.31
N PRO A 68 -14.92 4.78 -2.01
CA PRO A 68 -13.84 3.86 -1.67
C PRO A 68 -12.47 4.28 -2.21
N LEU A 69 -11.46 3.45 -1.93
CA LEU A 69 -10.05 3.53 -2.28
C LEU A 69 -9.28 4.67 -1.60
N SER A 70 -8.17 4.30 -0.96
CA SER A 70 -7.25 5.28 -0.35
C SER A 70 -6.27 5.88 -1.34
N ASP A 71 -6.02 5.16 -2.44
CA ASP A 71 -4.89 5.40 -3.32
C ASP A 71 -5.35 6.09 -4.60
N GLY A 72 -4.79 7.24 -4.89
CA GLY A 72 -5.06 7.95 -6.13
C GLY A 72 -4.01 8.99 -6.46
N ALA A 73 -3.88 9.28 -7.75
CA ALA A 73 -3.05 10.34 -8.30
C ALA A 73 -3.83 11.12 -9.37
N GLY A 74 -3.52 12.39 -9.47
CA GLY A 74 -4.23 13.27 -10.40
C GLY A 74 -3.56 14.62 -10.55
N GLU A 75 -4.32 15.57 -11.04
CA GLU A 75 -3.88 16.92 -11.37
C GLU A 75 -4.73 17.94 -10.61
N VAL A 76 -4.10 18.92 -10.00
CA VAL A 76 -4.78 20.02 -9.32
C VAL A 76 -5.50 20.88 -10.37
N VAL A 77 -6.82 21.06 -10.22
CA VAL A 77 -7.66 21.81 -11.17
C VAL A 77 -8.34 23.03 -10.57
N ALA A 78 -8.42 23.11 -9.24
CA ALA A 78 -8.84 24.32 -8.53
C ALA A 78 -8.17 24.38 -7.16
N ILE A 79 -8.00 25.59 -6.61
CA ILE A 79 -7.38 25.83 -5.32
C ILE A 79 -8.20 26.86 -4.54
N GLY A 80 -8.25 26.72 -3.21
CA GLY A 80 -8.80 27.70 -2.29
C GLY A 80 -7.92 28.94 -2.16
N SER A 81 -8.47 30.00 -1.55
CA SER A 81 -7.83 31.32 -1.47
C SER A 81 -6.50 31.32 -0.70
N ASP A 82 -6.33 30.42 0.27
CA ASP A 82 -5.18 30.40 1.21
C ASP A 82 -4.21 29.25 0.88
N VAL A 83 -4.42 28.55 -0.26
CA VAL A 83 -3.51 27.50 -0.74
C VAL A 83 -2.21 28.14 -1.21
N THR A 84 -1.10 27.67 -0.68
CA THR A 84 0.25 28.19 -0.99
C THR A 84 1.18 27.15 -1.59
N ARG A 85 0.87 25.86 -1.40
CA ARG A 85 1.74 24.75 -1.78
C ARG A 85 1.54 24.26 -3.21
N TRP A 86 0.34 24.46 -3.77
CA TRP A 86 -0.06 23.86 -5.05
C TRP A 86 -0.52 24.92 -6.03
N ARG A 87 -0.35 24.62 -7.29
CA ARG A 87 -0.83 25.41 -8.44
C ARG A 87 -1.69 24.53 -9.33
N ILE A 88 -2.60 25.14 -10.07
CA ILE A 88 -3.36 24.43 -11.11
C ILE A 88 -2.40 23.83 -12.14
N GLY A 89 -2.58 22.55 -12.44
CA GLY A 89 -1.71 21.76 -13.30
C GLY A 89 -0.68 20.92 -12.56
N ASP A 90 -0.48 21.11 -11.25
CA ASP A 90 0.45 20.29 -10.48
C ASP A 90 -0.03 18.84 -10.41
N ARG A 91 0.93 17.91 -10.56
CA ARG A 91 0.70 16.47 -10.48
C ARG A 91 0.88 16.01 -9.04
N VAL A 92 -0.16 15.39 -8.47
CA VAL A 92 -0.20 15.04 -7.06
C VAL A 92 -0.73 13.63 -6.83
N ALA A 93 -0.28 13.02 -5.71
CA ALA A 93 -0.86 11.83 -5.12
C ALA A 93 -1.46 12.16 -3.75
N ALA A 94 -2.56 11.50 -3.38
CA ALA A 94 -3.18 11.68 -2.08
C ALA A 94 -2.42 10.91 -1.00
N LEU A 95 -2.27 11.48 0.19
CA LEU A 95 -1.79 10.75 1.36
C LEU A 95 -2.86 9.76 1.83
N PHE A 96 -2.45 8.56 2.24
CA PHE A 96 -3.37 7.60 2.85
C PHE A 96 -4.04 8.17 4.11
N PHE A 97 -3.22 8.76 5.01
CA PHE A 97 -3.67 9.51 6.18
C PHE A 97 -3.52 11.01 5.95
N GLN A 98 -4.63 11.71 5.93
CA GLN A 98 -4.67 13.13 5.57
C GLN A 98 -4.04 14.05 6.63
N ASN A 99 -3.86 13.58 7.87
CA ASN A 99 -3.34 14.38 8.99
C ASN A 99 -2.00 13.89 9.58
N TRP A 100 -1.36 12.86 8.99
CA TRP A 100 -0.08 12.38 9.51
C TRP A 100 1.11 12.94 8.73
N MET A 101 1.62 14.07 9.20
CA MET A 101 2.70 14.77 8.50
C MET A 101 4.06 14.13 8.74
N GLN A 102 4.40 13.79 10.01
CA GLN A 102 5.71 13.22 10.36
C GLN A 102 5.70 12.55 11.74
N GLY A 103 6.76 11.81 12.05
CA GLY A 103 7.00 11.25 13.37
C GLY A 103 6.08 10.07 13.71
N ARG A 104 5.68 9.98 14.98
CA ARG A 104 4.79 8.92 15.47
C ARG A 104 3.33 9.21 15.09
N PRO A 105 2.51 8.19 14.78
CA PRO A 105 1.09 8.40 14.58
C PRO A 105 0.44 8.90 15.88
N SER A 106 -0.55 9.76 15.75
CA SER A 106 -1.40 10.21 16.86
C SER A 106 -2.64 9.30 17.01
N ALA A 107 -3.39 9.49 18.10
CA ALA A 107 -4.66 8.80 18.30
C ALA A 107 -5.69 9.08 17.19
N THR A 108 -5.58 10.24 16.53
CA THR A 108 -6.50 10.65 15.45
C THR A 108 -6.01 10.29 14.05
N THR A 109 -4.84 9.71 13.89
CA THR A 109 -4.31 9.35 12.56
C THR A 109 -5.26 8.44 11.81
N GLY A 110 -5.79 7.40 12.47
CA GLY A 110 -6.71 6.44 11.86
C GLY A 110 -8.01 7.05 11.34
N SER A 111 -8.53 8.09 12.00
CA SER A 111 -9.75 8.81 11.58
C SER A 111 -9.54 9.71 10.36
N SER A 112 -8.33 9.81 9.82
CA SER A 112 -8.00 10.56 8.61
C SER A 112 -7.71 9.69 7.39
N ALA A 113 -7.98 8.38 7.48
CA ALA A 113 -7.73 7.44 6.39
C ALA A 113 -8.75 7.61 5.25
N LEU A 114 -8.26 7.87 4.03
CA LEU A 114 -9.09 7.87 2.82
C LEU A 114 -9.62 6.46 2.50
N GLY A 115 -10.81 6.40 1.90
CA GLY A 115 -11.49 5.14 1.59
C GLY A 115 -11.77 4.28 2.83
N GLY A 116 -11.97 4.93 3.97
CA GLY A 116 -12.25 4.34 5.27
C GLY A 116 -12.99 5.32 6.16
N ALA A 117 -12.29 6.03 7.04
CA ALA A 117 -12.90 7.07 7.86
C ALA A 117 -13.34 8.30 7.05
N LEU A 118 -12.60 8.64 5.99
CA LEU A 118 -12.93 9.70 5.04
C LEU A 118 -13.29 9.09 3.68
N ASP A 119 -14.01 9.87 2.86
CA ASP A 119 -14.22 9.53 1.45
C ASP A 119 -12.88 9.37 0.74
N GLY A 120 -12.83 8.40 -0.17
CA GLY A 120 -11.63 8.02 -0.89
C GLY A 120 -11.53 8.64 -2.28
N MET A 121 -10.79 7.93 -3.15
CA MET A 121 -10.30 8.45 -4.41
C MET A 121 -11.06 7.95 -5.65
N LEU A 122 -12.03 7.01 -5.51
CA LEU A 122 -12.75 6.46 -6.67
C LEU A 122 -13.88 7.40 -7.14
N ALA A 123 -13.45 8.58 -7.57
CA ALA A 123 -14.29 9.68 -8.08
C ALA A 123 -13.50 10.45 -9.13
N GLU A 124 -14.18 11.06 -10.10
CA GLU A 124 -13.50 11.87 -11.14
C GLU A 124 -12.79 13.11 -10.54
N TYR A 125 -13.35 13.66 -9.46
CA TYR A 125 -12.80 14.82 -8.74
C TYR A 125 -12.90 14.58 -7.23
N VAL A 126 -11.85 14.95 -6.53
CA VAL A 126 -11.82 14.92 -5.05
C VAL A 126 -11.32 16.26 -4.51
N THR A 127 -11.92 16.71 -3.41
CA THR A 127 -11.50 17.93 -2.71
C THR A 127 -10.79 17.53 -1.42
N LEU A 128 -9.52 17.92 -1.29
CA LEU A 128 -8.63 17.50 -0.20
C LEU A 128 -7.89 18.70 0.38
N PRO A 129 -7.50 18.67 1.68
CA PRO A 129 -6.61 19.66 2.26
C PRO A 129 -5.27 19.71 1.48
N GLU A 130 -4.71 20.90 1.29
CA GLU A 130 -3.41 21.07 0.61
C GLU A 130 -2.27 20.25 1.26
N ASP A 131 -2.32 20.04 2.58
CA ASP A 131 -1.34 19.24 3.30
C ASP A 131 -1.54 17.73 3.12
N GLY A 132 -2.73 17.29 2.70
CA GLY A 132 -3.08 15.89 2.41
C GLY A 132 -2.57 15.37 1.08
N LEU A 133 -1.78 16.15 0.38
CA LEU A 133 -1.23 15.83 -0.95
C LEU A 133 0.31 15.84 -0.92
N VAL A 134 0.90 15.13 -1.88
CA VAL A 134 2.34 15.08 -2.15
C VAL A 134 2.57 15.04 -3.66
N ASP A 135 3.64 15.66 -4.12
CA ASP A 135 4.17 15.44 -5.47
C ASP A 135 4.76 14.02 -5.61
N PHE A 136 4.96 13.58 -6.82
CA PHE A 136 5.57 12.27 -7.09
C PHE A 136 6.61 12.37 -8.21
N PRO A 137 7.53 11.39 -8.31
CA PRO A 137 8.62 11.42 -9.29
C PRO A 137 8.12 11.66 -10.72
N SER A 138 8.71 12.62 -11.42
CA SER A 138 8.26 13.08 -12.75
C SER A 138 8.28 11.99 -13.83
N HIS A 139 9.11 10.95 -13.66
CA HIS A 139 9.21 9.83 -14.60
C HIS A 139 8.05 8.82 -14.47
N LEU A 140 7.23 8.92 -13.42
CA LEU A 140 6.07 8.03 -13.22
C LEU A 140 4.85 8.53 -13.98
N SER A 141 4.04 7.61 -14.49
CA SER A 141 2.68 7.91 -14.94
C SER A 141 1.75 8.12 -13.74
N PHE A 142 0.50 8.55 -13.97
CA PHE A 142 -0.50 8.64 -12.91
C PHE A 142 -0.89 7.26 -12.38
N GLU A 143 -0.93 6.25 -13.26
CA GLU A 143 -1.21 4.86 -12.88
C GLU A 143 -0.13 4.31 -11.95
N GLU A 144 1.15 4.57 -12.25
CA GLU A 144 2.26 4.19 -11.38
C GLU A 144 2.22 4.95 -10.06
N ALA A 145 2.01 6.27 -10.10
CA ALA A 145 1.94 7.12 -8.91
C ALA A 145 0.78 6.76 -7.96
N ALA A 146 -0.38 6.40 -8.52
CA ALA A 146 -1.53 5.96 -7.74
C ALA A 146 -1.26 4.70 -6.91
N THR A 147 -0.19 3.94 -7.17
CA THR A 147 0.14 2.72 -6.41
C THR A 147 0.98 2.98 -5.16
N LEU A 148 1.49 4.21 -4.99
CA LEU A 148 2.45 4.57 -3.94
C LEU A 148 1.82 4.76 -2.55
N PRO A 149 0.63 5.40 -2.38
CA PRO A 149 0.15 5.89 -1.08
C PRO A 149 -0.02 4.82 -0.01
N CYS A 150 -0.46 3.62 -0.36
CA CYS A 150 -0.62 2.51 0.58
C CYS A 150 0.52 1.50 0.45
N ALA A 151 0.59 0.77 -0.66
CA ALA A 151 1.49 -0.38 -0.79
C ALA A 151 2.97 0.03 -0.83
N GLY A 152 3.32 1.04 -1.61
CA GLY A 152 4.69 1.56 -1.69
C GLY A 152 5.15 2.09 -0.34
N LEU A 153 4.36 2.97 0.26
CA LEU A 153 4.69 3.60 1.54
C LEU A 153 4.76 2.60 2.69
N THR A 154 3.90 1.58 2.70
CA THR A 154 3.94 0.50 3.69
C THR A 154 5.24 -0.31 3.58
N ALA A 155 5.64 -0.69 2.36
CA ALA A 155 6.91 -1.40 2.13
C ALA A 155 8.11 -0.55 2.55
N TRP A 156 8.12 0.74 2.18
CA TRP A 156 9.15 1.70 2.58
C TRP A 156 9.28 1.81 4.09
N ARG A 157 8.16 2.03 4.78
CA ARG A 157 8.16 2.16 6.23
C ARG A 157 8.61 0.87 6.91
N GLY A 158 8.15 -0.28 6.42
CA GLY A 158 8.51 -1.59 6.97
C GLY A 158 10.00 -1.91 6.84
N LEU A 159 10.59 -1.62 5.69
CA LEU A 159 12.00 -1.96 5.40
C LEU A 159 12.97 -0.84 5.80
N VAL A 160 12.64 0.42 5.48
CA VAL A 160 13.57 1.53 5.64
C VAL A 160 13.35 2.26 6.96
N THR A 161 12.15 2.85 7.16
CA THR A 161 11.92 3.70 8.35
C THR A 161 11.99 2.90 9.65
N GLN A 162 11.33 1.74 9.73
CA GLN A 162 11.31 0.89 10.93
C GLN A 162 12.36 -0.22 10.86
N GLY A 163 12.56 -0.79 9.68
CA GLY A 163 13.52 -1.87 9.45
C GLY A 163 14.96 -1.42 9.54
N GLN A 164 15.27 -0.23 9.03
CA GLN A 164 16.66 0.28 8.89
C GLN A 164 17.51 -0.64 7.99
N MET A 165 16.89 -1.14 6.90
CA MET A 165 17.52 -2.05 5.95
C MET A 165 18.82 -1.46 5.40
N GLN A 166 19.85 -2.31 5.33
CA GLN A 166 21.17 -1.98 4.81
C GLN A 166 21.49 -2.80 3.55
N SER A 167 22.45 -2.30 2.77
CA SER A 167 23.02 -3.08 1.67
C SER A 167 23.62 -4.39 2.19
N GLY A 168 23.36 -5.50 1.48
CA GLY A 168 23.76 -6.84 1.88
C GLY A 168 22.80 -7.59 2.76
N ASP A 169 21.79 -6.92 3.38
CA ASP A 169 20.76 -7.57 4.19
C ASP A 169 19.95 -8.59 3.39
N HIS A 170 19.50 -9.66 4.05
CA HIS A 170 18.52 -10.59 3.51
C HIS A 170 17.11 -10.16 3.94
N VAL A 171 16.20 -10.07 2.98
CA VAL A 171 14.82 -9.62 3.18
C VAL A 171 13.85 -10.73 2.75
N LEU A 172 12.98 -11.18 3.64
CA LEU A 172 11.89 -12.11 3.30
C LEU A 172 10.63 -11.33 2.97
N LEU A 173 10.09 -11.58 1.78
CA LEU A 173 8.88 -10.97 1.25
C LEU A 173 7.82 -12.04 1.05
N GLN A 174 6.73 -11.96 1.81
CA GLN A 174 5.67 -12.95 1.75
C GLN A 174 4.64 -12.59 0.68
N GLY A 175 4.44 -13.50 -0.27
CA GLY A 175 3.53 -13.31 -1.39
C GLY A 175 4.09 -12.35 -2.46
N THR A 176 3.24 -12.05 -3.45
CA THR A 176 3.56 -11.25 -4.64
C THR A 176 2.54 -10.13 -4.87
N GLY A 177 1.90 -9.67 -3.80
CA GLY A 177 1.04 -8.50 -3.81
C GLY A 177 1.82 -7.19 -3.79
N GLY A 178 1.11 -6.08 -3.81
CA GLY A 178 1.72 -4.75 -3.95
C GLY A 178 2.85 -4.46 -2.98
N VAL A 179 2.64 -4.69 -1.67
CA VAL A 179 3.67 -4.40 -0.65
C VAL A 179 4.94 -5.23 -0.87
N SER A 180 4.79 -6.52 -1.15
CA SER A 180 5.94 -7.42 -1.34
C SER A 180 6.72 -7.10 -2.61
N ILE A 181 6.04 -6.70 -3.69
CA ILE A 181 6.70 -6.32 -4.95
C ILE A 181 7.39 -4.96 -4.82
N PHE A 182 6.82 -3.99 -4.13
CA PHE A 182 7.55 -2.77 -3.76
C PHE A 182 8.74 -3.08 -2.86
N GLY A 183 8.58 -3.97 -1.87
CA GLY A 183 9.67 -4.43 -1.02
C GLY A 183 10.82 -5.06 -1.82
N LEU A 184 10.51 -5.85 -2.86
CA LEU A 184 11.50 -6.41 -3.78
C LEU A 184 12.27 -5.31 -4.53
N GLN A 185 11.56 -4.34 -5.09
CA GLN A 185 12.16 -3.23 -5.82
C GLN A 185 13.04 -2.35 -4.92
N PHE A 186 12.59 -2.05 -3.71
CA PHE A 186 13.37 -1.27 -2.75
C PHE A 186 14.60 -2.03 -2.24
N ALA A 187 14.45 -3.34 -1.93
CA ALA A 187 15.57 -4.18 -1.50
C ALA A 187 16.65 -4.25 -2.61
N GLN A 188 16.24 -4.49 -3.85
CA GLN A 188 17.15 -4.54 -4.98
C GLN A 188 17.89 -3.21 -5.17
N ALA A 189 17.19 -2.09 -5.17
CA ALA A 189 17.78 -0.76 -5.34
C ALA A 189 18.75 -0.39 -4.21
N ALA A 190 18.46 -0.83 -2.98
CA ALA A 190 19.33 -0.63 -1.80
C ALA A 190 20.47 -1.63 -1.70
N GLY A 191 20.61 -2.59 -2.64
CA GLY A 191 21.65 -3.63 -2.58
C GLY A 191 21.39 -4.74 -1.57
N ALA A 192 20.16 -4.90 -1.08
CA ALA A 192 19.75 -6.01 -0.23
C ALA A 192 19.28 -7.22 -1.06
N LYS A 193 19.28 -8.41 -0.46
CA LYS A 193 18.99 -9.69 -1.11
C LYS A 193 17.58 -10.14 -0.76
N ALA A 194 16.63 -9.99 -1.66
CA ALA A 194 15.24 -10.35 -1.42
C ALA A 194 14.98 -11.83 -1.70
N ILE A 195 14.33 -12.50 -0.75
CA ILE A 195 13.75 -13.85 -0.87
C ILE A 195 12.24 -13.69 -0.94
N VAL A 196 11.61 -14.15 -2.03
CA VAL A 196 10.16 -14.01 -2.23
C VAL A 196 9.49 -15.36 -2.09
N THR A 197 8.40 -15.43 -1.31
CA THR A 197 7.57 -16.63 -1.19
C THR A 197 6.25 -16.46 -1.92
N SER A 198 5.73 -17.50 -2.54
CA SER A 198 4.41 -17.51 -3.19
C SER A 198 3.83 -18.92 -3.24
N SER A 199 2.54 -19.05 -3.57
CA SER A 199 1.89 -20.33 -3.89
C SER A 199 1.96 -20.66 -5.37
N SER A 200 2.48 -19.77 -6.22
CA SER A 200 2.46 -19.88 -7.69
C SER A 200 3.87 -19.78 -8.26
N ASP A 201 4.32 -20.84 -8.92
CA ASP A 201 5.64 -20.87 -9.57
C ASP A 201 5.76 -19.82 -10.68
N ALA A 202 4.66 -19.55 -11.42
CA ALA A 202 4.64 -18.50 -12.44
C ALA A 202 4.88 -17.09 -11.83
N LYS A 203 4.31 -16.81 -10.66
CA LYS A 203 4.56 -15.54 -9.93
C LYS A 203 5.98 -15.50 -9.36
N LEU A 204 6.52 -16.62 -8.90
CA LEU A 204 7.90 -16.72 -8.44
C LEU A 204 8.90 -16.47 -9.56
N GLU A 205 8.61 -16.95 -10.77
CA GLU A 205 9.43 -16.67 -11.94
C GLU A 205 9.44 -15.17 -12.29
N ARG A 206 8.29 -14.52 -12.26
CA ARG A 206 8.22 -13.05 -12.42
C ARG A 206 9.02 -12.32 -11.34
N ALA A 207 9.01 -12.81 -10.09
CA ALA A 207 9.80 -12.22 -9.01
C ALA A 207 11.32 -12.38 -9.26
N ARG A 208 11.78 -13.52 -9.81
CA ARG A 208 13.19 -13.72 -10.22
C ARG A 208 13.59 -12.74 -11.32
N GLN A 209 12.74 -12.55 -12.32
CA GLN A 209 12.97 -11.60 -13.41
C GLN A 209 13.04 -10.15 -12.91
N LEU A 210 12.37 -9.82 -11.78
CA LEU A 210 12.45 -8.54 -11.08
C LEU A 210 13.64 -8.45 -10.12
N GLY A 211 14.53 -9.45 -10.08
CA GLY A 211 15.75 -9.41 -9.29
C GLY A 211 15.64 -10.04 -7.89
N ALA A 212 14.65 -10.89 -7.61
CA ALA A 212 14.66 -11.67 -6.38
C ALA A 212 15.88 -12.59 -6.34
N ALA A 213 16.67 -12.51 -5.26
CA ALA A 213 17.87 -13.32 -5.07
C ALA A 213 17.55 -14.81 -4.91
N ALA A 214 16.38 -15.11 -4.34
CA ALA A 214 15.84 -16.47 -4.23
C ALA A 214 14.32 -16.43 -4.16
N THR A 215 13.70 -17.56 -4.47
CA THR A 215 12.23 -17.72 -4.39
C THR A 215 11.89 -19.08 -3.80
N LEU A 216 10.73 -19.16 -3.11
CA LEU A 216 10.28 -20.38 -2.47
C LEU A 216 8.75 -20.54 -2.62
N ASN A 217 8.32 -21.73 -3.07
CA ASN A 217 6.90 -22.07 -3.11
C ASN A 217 6.47 -22.69 -1.79
N TYR A 218 5.69 -21.93 -0.99
CA TYR A 218 5.27 -22.40 0.35
C TYR A 218 4.19 -23.50 0.30
N ARG A 219 3.57 -23.79 -0.84
CA ARG A 219 2.71 -24.96 -1.00
C ARG A 219 3.52 -26.25 -1.13
N GLN A 220 4.67 -26.17 -1.81
CA GLN A 220 5.59 -27.30 -1.98
C GLN A 220 6.44 -27.49 -0.71
N GLN A 221 6.77 -26.40 -0.02
CA GLN A 221 7.56 -26.38 1.21
C GLN A 221 6.82 -25.65 2.32
N PRO A 222 5.81 -26.28 2.96
CA PRO A 222 5.02 -25.62 4.01
C PRO A 222 5.84 -25.16 5.23
N GLU A 223 6.88 -25.92 5.60
CA GLU A 223 7.84 -25.59 6.66
C GLU A 223 9.03 -24.80 6.09
N TRP A 224 8.73 -23.67 5.48
CA TRP A 224 9.66 -22.85 4.72
C TRP A 224 10.72 -22.11 5.56
N ALA A 225 10.63 -22.10 6.89
CA ALA A 225 11.55 -21.36 7.75
C ALA A 225 13.00 -21.86 7.60
N GLU A 226 13.24 -23.18 7.69
CA GLU A 226 14.57 -23.75 7.51
C GLU A 226 15.10 -23.63 6.07
N PRO A 227 14.31 -23.89 5.03
CA PRO A 227 14.70 -23.56 3.67
C PRO A 227 15.13 -22.08 3.47
N VAL A 228 14.38 -21.13 4.05
CA VAL A 228 14.75 -19.70 3.99
C VAL A 228 16.08 -19.44 4.71
N ARG A 229 16.31 -20.04 5.88
CA ARG A 229 17.62 -19.95 6.57
C ARG A 229 18.75 -20.52 5.73
N ALA A 230 18.55 -21.66 5.11
CA ALA A 230 19.56 -22.28 4.24
C ALA A 230 19.97 -21.36 3.08
N LEU A 231 19.01 -20.64 2.47
CA LEU A 231 19.25 -19.65 1.41
C LEU A 231 20.12 -18.45 1.87
N THR A 232 20.26 -18.24 3.18
CA THR A 232 21.10 -17.20 3.78
C THR A 232 22.40 -17.73 4.39
N GLY A 233 22.78 -18.96 4.05
CA GLY A 233 23.95 -19.61 4.67
C GLY A 233 23.76 -19.94 6.16
N GLY A 234 22.52 -20.13 6.62
CA GLY A 234 22.18 -20.44 8.01
C GLY A 234 22.04 -19.21 8.91
N VAL A 235 22.38 -18.01 8.47
CA VAL A 235 22.26 -16.75 9.25
C VAL A 235 20.79 -16.42 9.55
N GLY A 236 19.91 -16.57 8.57
CA GLY A 236 18.53 -16.13 8.61
C GLY A 236 18.35 -14.76 7.91
N VAL A 237 17.10 -14.28 7.83
CA VAL A 237 16.78 -13.01 7.19
C VAL A 237 16.81 -11.85 8.19
N HIS A 238 17.32 -10.70 7.77
CA HIS A 238 17.40 -9.50 8.61
C HIS A 238 16.06 -8.80 8.71
N HIS A 239 15.21 -8.89 7.65
CA HIS A 239 13.91 -8.25 7.60
C HIS A 239 12.85 -9.19 7.04
N VAL A 240 11.64 -9.10 7.59
CA VAL A 240 10.45 -9.79 7.07
C VAL A 240 9.35 -8.77 6.85
N LEU A 241 8.78 -8.70 5.63
CA LEU A 241 7.48 -8.08 5.40
C LEU A 241 6.40 -9.15 5.62
N GLU A 242 5.81 -9.12 6.80
CA GLU A 242 4.85 -10.12 7.27
C GLU A 242 3.43 -9.71 6.91
N VAL A 243 2.82 -10.42 5.95
CA VAL A 243 1.46 -10.18 5.49
C VAL A 243 0.48 -11.30 5.87
N GLY A 244 0.98 -12.45 6.27
CA GLY A 244 0.17 -13.62 6.59
C GLY A 244 -0.44 -13.56 7.99
N GLY A 245 0.27 -12.99 8.96
CA GLY A 245 -0.19 -12.88 10.34
C GLY A 245 -0.12 -14.19 11.10
N ALA A 246 -1.20 -14.59 11.79
CA ALA A 246 -1.23 -15.76 12.70
C ALA A 246 -0.68 -17.06 12.07
N GLY A 247 -0.96 -17.28 10.79
CA GLY A 247 -0.55 -18.51 10.10
C GLY A 247 0.94 -18.56 9.73
N THR A 248 1.66 -17.43 9.75
CA THR A 248 3.06 -17.36 9.28
C THR A 248 4.04 -16.79 10.29
N LEU A 249 3.59 -16.03 11.28
CA LEU A 249 4.45 -15.28 12.18
C LEU A 249 5.47 -16.15 12.95
N LYS A 250 5.08 -17.35 13.39
CA LYS A 250 5.99 -18.30 14.05
C LYS A 250 7.13 -18.74 13.11
N LYS A 251 6.80 -18.98 11.83
CA LYS A 251 7.79 -19.35 10.81
C LYS A 251 8.69 -18.17 10.45
N SER A 252 8.12 -16.96 10.39
CA SER A 252 8.89 -15.71 10.20
C SER A 252 9.92 -15.51 11.31
N LEU A 253 9.52 -15.73 12.57
CA LEU A 253 10.44 -15.70 13.71
C LEU A 253 11.52 -16.78 13.61
N ALA A 254 11.17 -18.00 13.19
CA ALA A 254 12.13 -19.11 13.05
C ALA A 254 13.15 -18.81 11.93
N ALA A 255 12.75 -18.14 10.85
CA ALA A 255 13.62 -17.75 9.73
C ALA A 255 14.50 -16.53 10.02
N LEU A 256 14.20 -15.75 11.08
CA LEU A 256 14.83 -14.48 11.38
C LEU A 256 16.29 -14.66 11.84
N ALA A 257 17.17 -13.78 11.41
CA ALA A 257 18.52 -13.61 11.94
C ALA A 257 18.51 -13.02 13.35
N ALA A 258 19.61 -13.13 14.09
CA ALA A 258 19.77 -12.41 15.34
C ALA A 258 19.74 -10.89 15.10
N GLY A 259 19.00 -10.15 15.94
CA GLY A 259 18.80 -8.70 15.77
C GLY A 259 17.83 -8.32 14.66
N GLY A 260 17.24 -9.29 13.96
CA GLY A 260 16.36 -9.05 12.81
C GLY A 260 15.03 -8.40 13.18
N HIS A 261 14.32 -7.91 12.16
CA HIS A 261 13.09 -7.15 12.28
C HIS A 261 11.95 -7.79 11.49
N ILE A 262 10.78 -7.91 12.10
CA ILE A 262 9.53 -8.31 11.45
C ILE A 262 8.59 -7.11 11.41
N ALA A 263 8.27 -6.66 10.20
CA ALA A 263 7.27 -5.65 9.93
C ALA A 263 5.91 -6.33 9.70
N ILE A 264 5.01 -6.30 10.68
CA ILE A 264 3.65 -6.84 10.56
C ILE A 264 2.79 -5.85 9.81
N ILE A 265 2.30 -6.25 8.64
CA ILE A 265 1.53 -5.42 7.70
C ILE A 265 0.09 -5.90 7.60
N GLY A 266 -0.11 -7.21 7.62
CA GLY A 266 -1.42 -7.80 7.42
C GLY A 266 -1.62 -9.11 8.16
N GLY A 267 -2.83 -9.64 8.04
CA GLY A 267 -3.24 -10.90 8.65
C GLY A 267 -4.07 -11.73 7.66
N LEU A 268 -3.51 -12.03 6.47
CA LEU A 268 -4.21 -12.82 5.44
C LEU A 268 -4.62 -14.22 5.93
N ALA A 269 -3.88 -14.77 6.90
CA ALA A 269 -4.17 -16.04 7.57
C ALA A 269 -4.59 -15.83 9.05
N GLY A 270 -5.16 -14.66 9.37
CA GLY A 270 -5.67 -14.32 10.69
C GLY A 270 -4.84 -13.27 11.43
N PHE A 271 -5.51 -12.53 12.34
CA PHE A 271 -4.91 -11.45 13.16
C PHE A 271 -4.55 -11.92 14.58
N GLY A 272 -4.89 -13.16 14.98
CA GLY A 272 -4.55 -13.71 16.27
C GLY A 272 -3.14 -14.34 16.30
N GLY A 273 -2.83 -15.05 17.38
CA GLY A 273 -1.64 -15.86 17.56
C GLY A 273 -0.75 -15.38 18.69
N ASP A 274 -0.06 -16.36 19.33
CA ASP A 274 0.86 -16.10 20.42
C ASP A 274 2.29 -15.97 19.89
N ILE A 275 3.00 -14.99 20.41
CA ILE A 275 4.44 -14.81 20.19
C ILE A 275 5.13 -15.18 21.50
N PRO A 276 5.86 -16.32 21.56
CA PRO A 276 6.60 -16.68 22.77
C PRO A 276 7.71 -15.67 23.07
N ALA A 277 7.70 -15.05 24.23
CA ALA A 277 8.71 -14.07 24.64
C ALA A 277 10.15 -14.62 24.52
N ALA A 278 10.36 -15.90 24.85
CA ALA A 278 11.65 -16.58 24.71
C ALA A 278 12.18 -16.54 23.24
N SER A 279 11.29 -16.62 22.25
CA SER A 279 11.68 -16.56 20.83
C SER A 279 12.18 -15.15 20.44
N LEU A 280 11.63 -14.11 21.05
CA LEU A 280 12.09 -12.72 20.86
C LEU A 280 13.43 -12.49 21.53
N ILE A 281 13.56 -12.89 22.79
CA ILE A 281 14.79 -12.73 23.58
C ILE A 281 15.93 -13.50 22.93
N GLY A 282 15.73 -14.77 22.60
CA GLY A 282 16.77 -15.65 22.05
C GLY A 282 17.32 -15.21 20.70
N ARG A 283 16.61 -14.32 19.99
CA ARG A 283 17.05 -13.74 18.71
C ARG A 283 17.32 -12.24 18.79
N ALA A 284 17.11 -11.60 19.95
CA ALA A 284 17.08 -10.13 20.06
C ALA A 284 16.17 -9.49 18.97
N ALA A 285 15.05 -10.16 18.67
CA ALA A 285 14.18 -9.81 17.55
C ALA A 285 13.38 -8.53 17.83
N ARG A 286 13.16 -7.72 16.78
CA ARG A 286 12.24 -6.59 16.82
C ARG A 286 11.00 -6.92 16.01
N ILE A 287 9.82 -6.55 16.53
CA ILE A 287 8.54 -6.66 15.81
C ILE A 287 7.86 -5.31 15.83
N SER A 288 7.43 -4.84 14.67
CA SER A 288 6.70 -3.58 14.54
C SER A 288 5.42 -3.76 13.74
N GLY A 289 4.30 -3.27 14.27
CA GLY A 289 3.10 -3.06 13.47
C GLY A 289 3.30 -1.90 12.51
N ILE A 290 3.02 -2.10 11.22
CA ILE A 290 3.19 -1.08 10.20
C ILE A 290 1.84 -0.45 9.87
N PHE A 291 1.73 0.83 10.12
CA PHE A 291 0.54 1.63 9.85
C PHE A 291 0.83 2.57 8.67
N VAL A 292 0.92 1.99 7.45
CA VAL A 292 1.27 2.69 6.20
C VAL A 292 2.51 3.59 6.36
N GLY A 293 2.34 4.92 6.49
CA GLY A 293 3.41 5.88 6.71
C GLY A 293 2.92 7.33 6.74
N SER A 294 3.81 8.23 7.17
CA SER A 294 3.59 9.67 7.21
C SER A 294 3.92 10.34 5.86
N LYS A 295 3.56 11.62 5.70
CA LYS A 295 3.97 12.45 4.56
C LYS A 295 5.50 12.53 4.44
N ALA A 296 6.20 12.66 5.56
CA ALA A 296 7.67 12.68 5.57
C ALA A 296 8.27 11.36 5.05
N ASP A 297 7.71 10.20 5.45
CA ASP A 297 8.11 8.89 4.91
C ASP A 297 7.85 8.83 3.38
N PHE A 298 6.71 9.38 2.93
CA PHE A 298 6.35 9.39 1.50
C PHE A 298 7.33 10.23 0.67
N MET A 299 7.71 11.41 1.17
CA MET A 299 8.69 12.27 0.51
C MET A 299 10.08 11.60 0.41
N GLN A 300 10.52 10.90 1.46
CA GLN A 300 11.77 10.14 1.44
C GLN A 300 11.70 8.99 0.43
N MET A 301 10.59 8.26 0.40
CA MET A 301 10.33 7.21 -0.59
C MET A 301 10.35 7.77 -2.02
N ASN A 302 9.74 8.92 -2.27
CA ASN A 302 9.75 9.58 -3.58
C ASN A 302 11.16 9.98 -4.03
N ALA A 303 11.98 10.49 -3.12
CA ALA A 303 13.37 10.80 -3.40
C ALA A 303 14.15 9.54 -3.82
N PHE A 304 13.97 8.43 -3.09
CA PHE A 304 14.58 7.14 -3.41
C PHE A 304 14.09 6.59 -4.76
N ILE A 305 12.77 6.62 -5.00
CA ILE A 305 12.19 6.20 -6.29
C ILE A 305 12.75 7.03 -7.45
N SER A 306 12.95 8.33 -7.24
CA SER A 306 13.55 9.24 -8.25
C SER A 306 15.02 8.90 -8.53
N GLU A 307 15.81 8.69 -7.47
CA GLU A 307 17.23 8.39 -7.55
C GLU A 307 17.50 7.10 -8.32
N TYR A 308 16.80 6.03 -7.95
CA TYR A 308 16.95 4.71 -8.56
C TYR A 308 16.03 4.48 -9.78
N ARG A 309 15.24 5.49 -10.16
CA ARG A 309 14.29 5.46 -11.29
C ARG A 309 13.36 4.24 -11.25
N ILE A 310 12.92 3.87 -10.05
CA ILE A 310 12.03 2.73 -9.82
C ILE A 310 10.70 2.99 -10.50
N ARG A 311 10.17 1.98 -11.22
CA ARG A 311 8.82 1.99 -11.76
C ARG A 311 7.97 0.95 -11.05
N PRO A 312 6.85 1.35 -10.42
CA PRO A 312 5.91 0.43 -9.82
C PRO A 312 5.41 -0.65 -10.80
N VAL A 313 5.26 -1.87 -10.31
CA VAL A 313 4.74 -2.98 -11.11
C VAL A 313 3.21 -2.95 -11.07
N VAL A 314 2.60 -2.48 -12.16
CA VAL A 314 1.16 -2.53 -12.39
C VAL A 314 0.84 -3.78 -13.19
N ASP A 315 0.07 -4.70 -12.62
CA ASP A 315 -0.30 -5.95 -13.27
C ASP A 315 -1.43 -5.77 -14.28
N ARG A 316 -2.43 -4.99 -13.90
CA ARG A 316 -3.59 -4.70 -14.75
C ARG A 316 -4.14 -3.31 -14.52
N VAL A 317 -4.54 -2.66 -15.61
CA VAL A 317 -5.27 -1.40 -15.60
C VAL A 317 -6.69 -1.68 -16.09
N PHE A 318 -7.68 -1.24 -15.33
CA PHE A 318 -9.09 -1.24 -15.68
C PHE A 318 -9.52 0.20 -15.99
N ASN A 319 -10.56 0.38 -16.79
CA ASN A 319 -11.18 1.69 -16.96
C ASN A 319 -12.10 2.01 -15.78
N PHE A 320 -12.47 3.26 -15.61
CA PHE A 320 -13.34 3.71 -14.52
C PHE A 320 -14.66 2.92 -14.45
N ASP A 321 -15.27 2.66 -15.61
CA ASP A 321 -16.52 1.90 -15.71
C ASP A 321 -16.38 0.41 -15.37
N GLU A 322 -15.16 -0.09 -15.23
CA GLU A 322 -14.84 -1.49 -14.91
C GLU A 322 -14.46 -1.68 -13.44
N ALA A 323 -14.78 -0.73 -12.54
CA ALA A 323 -14.40 -0.80 -11.13
C ALA A 323 -14.82 -2.12 -10.46
N ASP A 324 -16.04 -2.62 -10.71
CA ASP A 324 -16.49 -3.93 -10.20
C ASP A 324 -15.57 -5.08 -10.61
N SER A 325 -15.16 -5.10 -11.88
CA SER A 325 -14.23 -6.10 -12.41
C SER A 325 -12.86 -6.02 -11.75
N ALA A 326 -12.39 -4.80 -11.42
CA ALA A 326 -11.14 -4.59 -10.70
C ALA A 326 -11.21 -5.15 -9.26
N TYR A 327 -12.34 -4.96 -8.57
CA TYR A 327 -12.59 -5.54 -7.25
C TYR A 327 -12.63 -7.06 -7.29
N VAL A 328 -13.35 -7.67 -8.26
CA VAL A 328 -13.37 -9.12 -8.47
C VAL A 328 -11.97 -9.67 -8.74
N PHE A 329 -11.19 -8.99 -9.59
CA PHE A 329 -9.82 -9.39 -9.89
C PHE A 329 -8.90 -9.28 -8.66
N MET A 330 -9.05 -8.22 -7.84
CA MET A 330 -8.32 -8.09 -6.58
C MET A 330 -8.65 -9.22 -5.60
N ASP A 331 -9.92 -9.57 -5.48
CA ASP A 331 -10.38 -10.61 -4.56
C ASP A 331 -9.93 -12.02 -4.96
N SER A 332 -9.78 -12.29 -6.25
CA SER A 332 -9.25 -13.57 -6.75
C SER A 332 -7.81 -13.85 -6.30
N GLY A 333 -7.05 -12.84 -5.89
CA GLY A 333 -5.64 -12.95 -5.52
C GLY A 333 -4.71 -13.36 -6.66
N SER A 334 -5.18 -13.34 -7.92
CA SER A 334 -4.40 -13.76 -9.09
C SER A 334 -3.39 -12.72 -9.57
N HIS A 335 -3.52 -11.47 -9.16
CA HIS A 335 -2.64 -10.36 -9.54
C HIS A 335 -1.20 -10.52 -9.02
N PHE A 336 -0.27 -9.81 -9.66
CA PHE A 336 1.14 -9.67 -9.28
C PHE A 336 1.51 -8.17 -9.19
N GLY A 337 1.83 -7.65 -8.01
CA GLY A 337 2.01 -6.21 -7.81
C GLY A 337 0.68 -5.49 -7.61
N LYS A 338 0.40 -4.44 -8.40
CA LYS A 338 -0.74 -3.55 -8.19
C LYS A 338 -1.79 -3.63 -9.30
N ILE A 339 -3.03 -3.34 -8.92
CA ILE A 339 -4.19 -3.19 -9.81
C ILE A 339 -4.56 -1.70 -9.79
N VAL A 340 -4.81 -1.15 -10.97
CA VAL A 340 -5.11 0.27 -11.16
C VAL A 340 -6.44 0.43 -11.90
N ILE A 341 -7.18 1.48 -11.55
CA ILE A 341 -8.34 1.96 -12.30
C ILE A 341 -7.96 3.33 -12.87
N ARG A 342 -8.07 3.49 -14.20
CA ARG A 342 -7.83 4.75 -14.93
C ARG A 342 -9.13 5.52 -15.06
N HIS A 343 -9.07 6.83 -14.82
CA HIS A 343 -10.19 7.77 -14.93
C HIS A 343 -10.15 8.58 -16.20
#